data_6e314a449266d706ed1ffa9cc6e33f25
#
_entry.id   6e314a449266d706ed1ffa9cc6e33f25
#
_cell.length_a   1.000
_cell.length_b   1.000
_cell.length_c   1.000
_cell.angle_alpha   90.00
_cell.angle_beta   90.00
_cell.angle_gamma   90.00
#
_symmetry.space_group_name_H-M   'P 1'
#
loop_
_entity.id
_entity.type
_entity.pdbx_description
1 polymer ?
#
loop_
_entity_poly.entity_id
_entity_poly.type
_entity_poly.pdbx_seq_one_letter_code
_entity_poly.pdbx_strand_id
1 'polypeptide(L)'
;MKWLGYTFCMIPKDATGTALELARRVLAIEADAIRALIARLDERFLAAVSMILACKGRVIVSGIGKSGHIARKIASTMSSTGTPAYFVHPAEASHGDLGMIQRDDVFIALSNSGESAELVEILPLVKRLGAKLITITGNADSTLAREADVNLDAAVVEEACPHNLAPTASTTAVLALGDALAVTLLDARGFSAADFALHHPRGQLPRQALANQALLHVIDVMRSGADIPKISQNAMLKEAIVEMTRGRIGMTAVLDAAGRICGVFTDGDLRRALQKITDVTTIRVGEVMSRNPRTIRPDALAAEAVQVMEAHKVNQLPVVNARGELVGALNMHDLLRAKVI
;
A
#
# COMPACT_ATOMS: atom_id res chain seq x y z
N MET A 1 10.97 30.31 -41.45
CA MET A 1 10.77 30.03 -40.02
C MET A 1 12.06 30.37 -39.29
N LYS A 2 12.12 31.54 -38.60
CA LYS A 2 13.30 31.96 -37.86
C LYS A 2 13.16 31.44 -36.43
N TRP A 3 14.05 30.56 -36.00
CA TRP A 3 14.20 30.15 -34.61
C TRP A 3 14.75 31.33 -33.81
N LEU A 4 14.01 31.79 -32.80
CA LEU A 4 14.48 32.79 -31.84
C LEU A 4 15.63 32.17 -31.04
N GLY A 5 16.85 32.66 -31.29
CA GLY A 5 18.02 32.27 -30.51
C GLY A 5 17.87 32.75 -29.07
N TYR A 6 17.78 31.83 -28.12
CA TYR A 6 17.99 32.17 -26.72
C TYR A 6 19.46 32.51 -26.51
N THR A 7 19.74 33.82 -26.44
CA THR A 7 21.03 34.27 -25.92
C THR A 7 21.07 33.94 -24.46
N PHE A 8 21.97 33.00 -24.07
CA PHE A 8 22.30 32.79 -22.68
C PHE A 8 22.82 34.11 -22.11
N CYS A 9 21.97 34.86 -21.41
CA CYS A 9 22.36 36.06 -20.69
C CYS A 9 23.19 35.57 -19.49
N MET A 10 24.52 35.61 -19.63
CA MET A 10 25.41 35.36 -18.50
C MET A 10 25.16 36.45 -17.46
N ILE A 11 24.86 36.03 -16.21
CA ILE A 11 24.72 36.95 -15.09
C ILE A 11 26.03 37.77 -15.00
N PRO A 12 25.99 39.10 -15.05
CA PRO A 12 27.17 39.92 -14.90
C PRO A 12 27.90 39.58 -13.60
N LYS A 13 29.23 39.58 -13.59
CA LYS A 13 30.03 39.18 -12.42
C LYS A 13 29.70 39.97 -11.14
N ASP A 14 29.32 41.20 -11.27
CA ASP A 14 28.86 42.10 -10.20
C ASP A 14 27.44 41.77 -9.71
N ALA A 15 26.60 41.12 -10.49
CA ALA A 15 25.25 40.68 -10.09
C ALA A 15 25.25 39.28 -9.45
N THR A 16 26.36 38.51 -9.54
CA THR A 16 26.40 37.15 -8.97
C THR A 16 26.32 37.15 -7.44
N GLY A 17 26.92 38.11 -6.77
CA GLY A 17 26.81 38.28 -5.31
C GLY A 17 25.36 38.56 -4.90
N THR A 18 24.69 39.48 -5.57
CA THR A 18 23.30 39.87 -5.31
C THR A 18 22.32 38.68 -5.56
N ALA A 19 22.56 37.90 -6.61
CA ALA A 19 21.72 36.70 -6.90
C ALA A 19 21.84 35.62 -5.82
N LEU A 20 23.04 35.37 -5.31
CA LEU A 20 23.26 34.42 -4.23
C LEU A 20 22.66 34.90 -2.89
N GLU A 21 22.75 36.18 -2.60
CA GLU A 21 22.12 36.77 -1.41
C GLU A 21 20.61 36.65 -1.47
N LEU A 22 20.00 36.98 -2.63
CA LEU A 22 18.57 36.80 -2.84
C LEU A 22 18.15 35.34 -2.66
N ALA A 23 18.88 34.37 -3.25
CA ALA A 23 18.59 32.96 -3.10
C ALA A 23 18.66 32.51 -1.65
N ARG A 24 19.68 32.94 -0.88
CA ARG A 24 19.81 32.66 0.55
C ARG A 24 18.64 33.23 1.34
N ARG A 25 18.23 34.46 1.02
CA ARG A 25 17.06 35.09 1.66
C ARG A 25 15.77 34.33 1.39
N VAL A 26 15.52 33.90 0.14
CA VAL A 26 14.36 33.06 -0.21
C VAL A 26 14.31 31.81 0.65
N LEU A 27 15.40 31.05 0.71
CA LEU A 27 15.49 29.84 1.50
C LEU A 27 15.30 30.09 3.01
N ALA A 28 15.80 31.21 3.53
CA ALA A 28 15.63 31.57 4.93
C ALA A 28 14.16 31.87 5.26
N ILE A 29 13.48 32.67 4.43
CA ILE A 29 12.05 32.99 4.60
C ILE A 29 11.19 31.73 4.58
N GLU A 30 11.43 30.82 3.63
CA GLU A 30 10.68 29.57 3.53
C GLU A 30 10.97 28.64 4.74
N ALA A 31 12.22 28.55 5.19
CA ALA A 31 12.57 27.78 6.37
C ALA A 31 11.92 28.35 7.65
N ASP A 32 11.85 29.67 7.79
CA ASP A 32 11.20 30.33 8.93
C ASP A 32 9.68 30.14 8.89
N ALA A 33 9.06 30.15 7.72
CA ALA A 33 7.65 29.81 7.54
C ALA A 33 7.34 28.38 8.03
N ILE A 34 8.18 27.40 7.69
CA ILE A 34 8.03 26.02 8.19
C ILE A 34 8.23 25.97 9.73
N ARG A 35 9.24 26.63 10.29
CA ARG A 35 9.48 26.66 11.74
C ARG A 35 8.30 27.23 12.50
N ALA A 36 7.67 28.27 11.95
CA ALA A 36 6.50 28.90 12.55
C ALA A 36 5.28 27.97 12.64
N LEU A 37 5.16 26.95 11.80
CA LEU A 37 4.11 25.96 11.89
C LEU A 37 4.21 25.11 13.17
N ILE A 38 5.41 24.83 13.65
CA ILE A 38 5.63 23.97 14.84
C ILE A 38 4.89 24.53 16.06
N ALA A 39 4.94 25.85 16.25
CA ALA A 39 4.27 26.52 17.36
C ALA A 39 2.73 26.62 17.20
N ARG A 40 2.19 26.31 16.00
CA ARG A 40 0.75 26.35 15.71
C ARG A 40 0.12 24.97 15.66
N LEU A 41 0.89 23.90 15.78
CA LEU A 41 0.35 22.56 15.96
C LEU A 41 -0.35 22.45 17.30
N ASP A 42 -1.67 22.26 17.26
CA ASP A 42 -2.53 22.22 18.44
C ASP A 42 -3.63 21.14 18.29
N GLU A 43 -4.64 21.18 19.14
CA GLU A 43 -5.78 20.26 19.14
C GLU A 43 -6.52 20.18 17.79
N ARG A 44 -6.45 21.23 16.96
CA ARG A 44 -7.05 21.22 15.60
C ARG A 44 -6.32 20.24 14.68
N PHE A 45 -4.99 20.16 14.80
CA PHE A 45 -4.23 19.17 14.06
C PHE A 45 -4.61 17.73 14.47
N LEU A 46 -4.75 17.47 15.78
CA LEU A 46 -5.20 16.18 16.29
C LEU A 46 -6.62 15.86 15.86
N ALA A 47 -7.53 16.85 15.80
CA ALA A 47 -8.89 16.70 15.30
C ALA A 47 -8.89 16.32 13.81
N ALA A 48 -8.05 16.95 12.98
CA ALA A 48 -7.89 16.60 11.57
C ALA A 48 -7.39 15.16 11.38
N VAL A 49 -6.36 14.75 12.12
CA VAL A 49 -5.85 13.36 12.12
C VAL A 49 -6.97 12.38 12.49
N SER A 50 -7.68 12.64 13.60
CA SER A 50 -8.76 11.78 14.08
C SER A 50 -9.91 11.67 13.08
N MET A 51 -10.26 12.79 12.43
CA MET A 51 -11.30 12.83 11.40
C MET A 51 -10.93 11.97 10.18
N ILE A 52 -9.66 12.02 9.73
CA ILE A 52 -9.18 11.22 8.60
C ILE A 52 -9.05 9.73 8.98
N LEU A 53 -8.63 9.42 10.21
CA LEU A 53 -8.57 8.03 10.68
C LEU A 53 -9.97 7.39 10.79
N ALA A 54 -10.97 8.17 11.16
CA ALA A 54 -12.37 7.73 11.23
C ALA A 54 -13.09 7.68 9.87
N CYS A 55 -12.48 8.21 8.82
CA CYS A 55 -13.01 8.23 7.45
C CYS A 55 -13.19 6.80 6.92
N LYS A 56 -14.41 6.48 6.47
CA LYS A 56 -14.75 5.20 5.84
C LYS A 56 -14.62 5.24 4.32
N GLY A 57 -14.60 6.43 3.75
CA GLY A 57 -14.41 6.70 2.34
C GLY A 57 -12.95 7.01 2.00
N ARG A 58 -12.74 8.10 1.29
CA ARG A 58 -11.43 8.58 0.82
C ARG A 58 -11.17 10.01 1.25
N VAL A 59 -9.91 10.40 1.25
CA VAL A 59 -9.53 11.81 1.41
C VAL A 59 -9.47 12.47 0.04
N ILE A 60 -10.25 13.52 -0.13
CA ILE A 60 -10.28 14.30 -1.36
C ILE A 60 -9.56 15.62 -1.08
N VAL A 61 -8.49 15.88 -1.82
CA VAL A 61 -7.71 17.12 -1.65
C VAL A 61 -7.97 18.03 -2.83
N SER A 62 -8.28 19.29 -2.58
CA SER A 62 -8.65 20.26 -3.62
C SER A 62 -7.93 21.60 -3.42
N GLY A 63 -7.69 22.30 -4.51
CA GLY A 63 -7.05 23.59 -4.55
C GLY A 63 -6.89 24.09 -5.98
N ILE A 64 -6.68 25.40 -6.16
CA ILE A 64 -6.54 26.00 -7.48
C ILE A 64 -5.14 26.59 -7.68
N GLY A 65 -4.66 26.62 -8.91
CA GLY A 65 -3.35 27.18 -9.25
C GLY A 65 -2.21 26.50 -8.51
N LYS A 66 -1.33 27.29 -7.85
CA LYS A 66 -0.21 26.74 -7.06
C LYS A 66 -0.68 25.87 -5.89
N SER A 67 -1.76 26.28 -5.19
CA SER A 67 -2.38 25.45 -4.15
C SER A 67 -2.90 24.12 -4.71
N GLY A 68 -3.39 24.10 -5.97
CA GLY A 68 -3.79 22.85 -6.63
C GLY A 68 -2.63 21.90 -6.90
N HIS A 69 -1.45 22.43 -7.26
CA HIS A 69 -0.25 21.59 -7.40
C HIS A 69 0.19 20.99 -6.06
N ILE A 70 0.13 21.77 -4.98
CA ILE A 70 0.40 21.29 -3.63
C ILE A 70 -0.64 20.24 -3.20
N ALA A 71 -1.92 20.49 -3.47
CA ALA A 71 -3.01 19.54 -3.19
C ALA A 71 -2.80 18.17 -3.88
N ARG A 72 -2.39 18.18 -5.15
CA ARG A 72 -2.03 16.95 -5.88
C ARG A 72 -0.89 16.21 -5.20
N LYS A 73 0.16 16.92 -4.75
CA LYS A 73 1.30 16.32 -4.03
C LYS A 73 0.85 15.72 -2.71
N ILE A 74 0.06 16.42 -1.92
CA ILE A 74 -0.46 15.92 -0.63
C ILE A 74 -1.31 14.68 -0.84
N ALA A 75 -2.24 14.68 -1.80
CA ALA A 75 -3.07 13.52 -2.14
C ALA A 75 -2.21 12.30 -2.55
N SER A 76 -1.19 12.54 -3.38
CA SER A 76 -0.25 11.51 -3.81
C SER A 76 0.55 10.94 -2.63
N THR A 77 1.05 11.81 -1.72
CA THR A 77 1.78 11.39 -0.51
C THR A 77 0.87 10.54 0.39
N MET A 78 -0.34 11.00 0.71
CA MET A 78 -1.31 10.25 1.52
C MET A 78 -1.61 8.87 0.91
N SER A 79 -1.89 8.83 -0.41
CA SER A 79 -2.18 7.59 -1.11
C SER A 79 -1.01 6.60 -1.06
N SER A 80 0.22 7.09 -1.21
CA SER A 80 1.44 6.28 -1.17
C SER A 80 1.84 5.84 0.24
N THR A 81 1.27 6.45 1.26
CA THR A 81 1.54 6.17 2.68
C THR A 81 0.36 5.54 3.42
N GLY A 82 -0.56 4.88 2.69
CA GLY A 82 -1.62 4.05 3.27
C GLY A 82 -2.93 4.78 3.62
N THR A 83 -3.07 6.07 3.25
CA THR A 83 -4.34 6.80 3.35
C THR A 83 -4.93 6.97 1.95
N PRO A 84 -6.04 6.30 1.60
CA PRO A 84 -6.64 6.44 0.28
C PRO A 84 -7.03 7.88 -0.01
N ALA A 85 -6.36 8.52 -0.97
CA ALA A 85 -6.57 9.92 -1.29
C ALA A 85 -6.44 10.19 -2.78
N TYR A 86 -7.15 11.20 -3.28
CA TYR A 86 -7.01 11.71 -4.65
C TYR A 86 -7.32 13.20 -4.72
N PHE A 87 -6.89 13.81 -5.80
CA PHE A 87 -7.09 15.24 -6.07
C PHE A 87 -8.32 15.45 -6.94
N VAL A 88 -9.14 16.45 -6.58
CA VAL A 88 -10.23 16.96 -7.41
C VAL A 88 -10.00 18.46 -7.66
N HIS A 89 -10.02 18.88 -8.92
CA HIS A 89 -9.90 20.29 -9.27
C HIS A 89 -11.23 21.00 -9.01
N PRO A 90 -11.27 22.15 -8.28
CA PRO A 90 -12.54 22.75 -7.88
C PRO A 90 -13.36 23.25 -9.08
N ALA A 91 -12.75 23.69 -10.15
CA ALA A 91 -13.49 24.06 -11.36
C ALA A 91 -14.11 22.85 -12.07
N GLU A 92 -13.43 21.69 -12.12
CA GLU A 92 -14.00 20.46 -12.67
C GLU A 92 -15.11 19.91 -11.74
N ALA A 93 -14.97 20.10 -10.42
CA ALA A 93 -16.02 19.76 -9.46
C ALA A 93 -17.32 20.48 -9.78
N SER A 94 -17.30 21.78 -10.08
CA SER A 94 -18.49 22.55 -10.46
C SER A 94 -19.11 22.10 -11.79
N HIS A 95 -18.35 21.38 -12.65
CA HIS A 95 -18.78 20.87 -13.94
C HIS A 95 -19.12 19.37 -13.96
N GLY A 96 -19.17 18.69 -12.79
CA GLY A 96 -19.62 17.31 -12.69
C GLY A 96 -18.83 16.42 -11.76
N ASP A 97 -17.54 16.69 -11.53
CA ASP A 97 -16.68 15.86 -10.68
C ASP A 97 -17.07 15.87 -9.19
N LEU A 98 -18.03 16.72 -8.78
CA LEU A 98 -18.70 16.60 -7.47
C LEU A 98 -19.28 15.22 -7.24
N GLY A 99 -19.66 14.48 -8.30
CA GLY A 99 -20.09 13.08 -8.20
C GLY A 99 -19.04 12.12 -7.67
N MET A 100 -17.77 12.51 -7.66
CA MET A 100 -16.67 11.74 -7.05
C MET A 100 -16.65 11.84 -5.53
N ILE A 101 -17.37 12.80 -4.92
CA ILE A 101 -17.41 13.06 -3.48
C ILE A 101 -18.58 12.30 -2.87
N GLN A 102 -18.32 11.53 -1.84
CA GLN A 102 -19.33 10.73 -1.12
C GLN A 102 -19.45 11.18 0.34
N ARG A 103 -20.55 10.80 0.97
CA ARG A 103 -20.86 11.16 2.37
C ARG A 103 -19.76 10.76 3.37
N ASP A 104 -19.14 9.62 3.13
CA ASP A 104 -18.15 9.02 4.03
C ASP A 104 -16.72 9.52 3.77
N ASP A 105 -16.55 10.48 2.84
CA ASP A 105 -15.27 11.08 2.50
C ASP A 105 -14.91 12.24 3.45
N VAL A 106 -13.62 12.56 3.48
CA VAL A 106 -13.08 13.80 4.05
C VAL A 106 -12.58 14.68 2.91
N PHE A 107 -13.08 15.91 2.83
CA PHE A 107 -12.67 16.89 1.85
C PHE A 107 -11.66 17.88 2.47
N ILE A 108 -10.47 18.03 1.86
CA ILE A 108 -9.42 18.94 2.29
C ILE A 108 -9.29 20.06 1.24
N ALA A 109 -9.63 21.30 1.62
CA ALA A 109 -9.50 22.46 0.74
C ALA A 109 -8.26 23.27 1.08
N LEU A 110 -7.42 23.56 0.08
CA LEU A 110 -6.20 24.36 0.21
C LEU A 110 -6.37 25.73 -0.44
N SER A 111 -6.28 26.80 0.34
CA SER A 111 -6.30 28.17 -0.16
C SER A 111 -5.62 29.11 0.83
N ASN A 112 -4.54 29.79 0.41
CA ASN A 112 -3.85 30.73 1.29
C ASN A 112 -4.76 31.89 1.72
N SER A 113 -5.53 32.48 0.82
CA SER A 113 -6.50 33.53 1.17
C SER A 113 -7.73 32.99 1.91
N GLY A 114 -8.08 31.72 1.67
CA GLY A 114 -9.32 31.11 2.12
C GLY A 114 -10.58 31.66 1.42
N GLU A 115 -10.41 32.41 0.33
CA GLU A 115 -11.47 33.08 -0.43
C GLU A 115 -11.44 32.75 -1.92
N SER A 116 -10.83 31.60 -2.31
CA SER A 116 -10.82 31.15 -3.71
C SER A 116 -12.25 30.89 -4.18
N ALA A 117 -12.72 31.64 -5.17
CA ALA A 117 -14.12 31.62 -5.59
C ALA A 117 -14.61 30.21 -5.95
N GLU A 118 -13.80 29.46 -6.68
CA GLU A 118 -14.12 28.09 -7.13
C GLU A 118 -14.25 27.10 -5.96
N LEU A 119 -13.46 27.29 -4.90
CA LEU A 119 -13.61 26.48 -3.69
C LEU A 119 -14.83 26.89 -2.88
N VAL A 120 -15.03 28.20 -2.71
CA VAL A 120 -16.19 28.74 -1.96
C VAL A 120 -17.51 28.34 -2.62
N GLU A 121 -17.58 28.33 -3.96
CA GLU A 121 -18.78 27.95 -4.71
C GLU A 121 -19.19 26.48 -4.48
N ILE A 122 -18.22 25.55 -4.41
CA ILE A 122 -18.53 24.14 -4.22
C ILE A 122 -18.78 23.73 -2.75
N LEU A 123 -18.40 24.58 -1.77
CA LEU A 123 -18.53 24.28 -0.35
C LEU A 123 -19.94 23.88 0.10
N PRO A 124 -21.02 24.63 -0.26
CA PRO A 124 -22.38 24.26 0.14
C PRO A 124 -22.78 22.87 -0.38
N LEU A 125 -22.24 22.49 -1.56
CA LEU A 125 -22.50 21.19 -2.17
C LEU A 125 -21.77 20.07 -1.44
N VAL A 126 -20.48 20.27 -1.10
CA VAL A 126 -19.69 19.33 -0.29
C VAL A 126 -20.36 19.08 1.05
N LYS A 127 -20.80 20.15 1.74
CA LYS A 127 -21.52 20.05 3.02
C LYS A 127 -22.86 19.32 2.88
N ARG A 128 -23.60 19.58 1.81
CA ARG A 128 -24.89 18.90 1.56
C ARG A 128 -24.73 17.43 1.27
N LEU A 129 -23.62 17.01 0.67
CA LEU A 129 -23.28 15.59 0.49
C LEU A 129 -22.96 14.90 1.83
N GLY A 130 -22.64 15.68 2.88
CA GLY A 130 -22.34 15.18 4.23
C GLY A 130 -20.88 14.80 4.43
N ALA A 131 -19.99 15.11 3.48
CA ALA A 131 -18.56 14.92 3.64
C ALA A 131 -18.01 15.89 4.71
N LYS A 132 -17.02 15.42 5.48
CA LYS A 132 -16.33 16.24 6.47
C LYS A 132 -15.34 17.19 5.79
N LEU A 133 -15.23 18.41 6.29
CA LEU A 133 -14.44 19.48 5.70
C LEU A 133 -13.26 19.85 6.59
N ILE A 134 -12.05 19.64 6.08
CA ILE A 134 -10.82 20.22 6.63
C ILE A 134 -10.35 21.31 5.67
N THR A 135 -9.88 22.43 6.19
CA THR A 135 -9.26 23.48 5.38
C THR A 135 -7.84 23.76 5.85
N ILE A 136 -6.97 24.11 4.93
CA ILE A 136 -5.62 24.61 5.22
C ILE A 136 -5.53 26.01 4.61
N THR A 137 -5.54 27.03 5.47
CA THR A 137 -5.59 28.42 5.04
C THR A 137 -4.53 29.27 5.73
N GLY A 138 -4.19 30.41 5.13
CA GLY A 138 -3.36 31.45 5.75
C GLY A 138 -4.19 32.53 6.45
N ASN A 139 -5.53 32.41 6.47
CA ASN A 139 -6.43 33.37 7.10
C ASN A 139 -7.53 32.62 7.84
N ALA A 140 -7.47 32.64 9.18
CA ALA A 140 -8.44 31.97 10.05
C ALA A 140 -9.83 32.59 10.00
N ASP A 141 -9.97 33.86 9.57
CA ASP A 141 -11.22 34.59 9.43
C ASP A 141 -11.85 34.46 8.04
N SER A 142 -11.26 33.67 7.16
CA SER A 142 -11.74 33.46 5.80
C SER A 142 -13.02 32.61 5.75
N THR A 143 -13.72 32.71 4.62
CA THR A 143 -14.93 31.89 4.37
C THR A 143 -14.65 30.40 4.48
N LEU A 144 -13.57 29.91 3.87
CA LEU A 144 -13.19 28.50 3.97
C LEU A 144 -12.93 28.08 5.42
N ALA A 145 -12.19 28.91 6.18
CA ALA A 145 -11.84 28.58 7.57
C ALA A 145 -13.08 28.54 8.49
N ARG A 146 -14.00 29.49 8.35
CA ARG A 146 -15.25 29.53 9.14
C ARG A 146 -16.20 28.39 8.83
N GLU A 147 -16.24 27.94 7.59
CA GLU A 147 -17.12 26.88 7.14
C GLU A 147 -16.58 25.47 7.40
N ALA A 148 -15.30 25.32 7.77
CA ALA A 148 -14.65 24.05 8.01
C ALA A 148 -15.10 23.38 9.33
N ASP A 149 -15.14 22.04 9.35
CA ASP A 149 -15.17 21.30 10.61
C ASP A 149 -13.84 21.49 11.37
N VAL A 150 -12.72 21.58 10.63
CA VAL A 150 -11.37 21.85 11.16
C VAL A 150 -10.60 22.75 10.18
N ASN A 151 -10.07 23.88 10.65
CA ASN A 151 -9.13 24.71 9.90
C ASN A 151 -7.72 24.58 10.48
N LEU A 152 -6.75 24.25 9.62
CA LEU A 152 -5.33 24.24 9.95
C LEU A 152 -4.68 25.55 9.47
N ASP A 153 -4.05 26.27 10.38
CA ASP A 153 -3.41 27.56 10.11
C ASP A 153 -2.04 27.38 9.47
N ALA A 154 -1.93 27.77 8.19
CA ALA A 154 -0.70 27.81 7.41
C ALA A 154 -0.27 29.24 7.05
N ALA A 155 -0.67 30.24 7.83
CA ALA A 155 -0.30 31.64 7.60
C ALA A 155 1.23 31.81 7.55
N VAL A 156 1.69 32.69 6.68
CA VAL A 156 3.08 33.11 6.58
C VAL A 156 3.19 34.63 6.77
N VAL A 157 4.32 35.08 7.26
CA VAL A 157 4.57 36.51 7.51
C VAL A 157 4.73 37.25 6.18
N GLU A 158 5.48 36.65 5.26
CA GLU A 158 5.75 37.20 3.93
C GLU A 158 5.99 36.09 2.91
N GLU A 159 5.77 36.38 1.64
CA GLU A 159 6.25 35.53 0.55
C GLU A 159 7.72 35.81 0.28
N ALA A 160 8.50 34.79 -0.12
CA ALA A 160 9.93 35.00 -0.44
C ALA A 160 10.18 35.71 -1.76
N CYS A 161 9.13 36.18 -2.42
CA CYS A 161 9.18 36.99 -3.63
C CYS A 161 9.46 38.44 -3.27
N PRO A 162 10.36 39.17 -4.01
CA PRO A 162 10.69 40.56 -3.74
C PRO A 162 9.49 41.52 -3.70
N HIS A 163 8.38 41.16 -4.36
CA HIS A 163 7.15 41.97 -4.39
C HIS A 163 6.06 41.42 -3.46
N ASN A 164 6.35 40.38 -2.68
CA ASN A 164 5.38 39.70 -1.82
C ASN A 164 4.11 39.22 -2.56
N LEU A 165 4.22 38.88 -3.85
CA LEU A 165 3.08 38.52 -4.70
C LEU A 165 3.05 37.03 -5.10
N ALA A 166 4.22 36.49 -5.44
CA ALA A 166 4.28 35.10 -5.90
C ALA A 166 4.24 34.14 -4.72
N PRO A 167 3.24 33.21 -4.63
CA PRO A 167 3.20 32.19 -3.59
C PRO A 167 4.46 31.34 -3.62
N THR A 168 5.20 31.36 -2.54
CA THR A 168 6.47 30.65 -2.29
C THR A 168 6.47 30.12 -0.86
N ALA A 169 6.70 30.95 0.15
CA ALA A 169 6.67 30.57 1.55
C ALA A 169 5.31 29.96 1.96
N SER A 170 4.20 30.53 1.49
CA SER A 170 2.85 30.00 1.75
C SER A 170 2.67 28.59 1.18
N THR A 171 3.12 28.35 -0.06
CA THR A 171 3.02 27.01 -0.68
C THR A 171 3.94 25.98 0.00
N THR A 172 5.12 26.41 0.41
CA THR A 172 6.09 25.58 1.14
C THR A 172 5.56 25.22 2.53
N ALA A 173 4.95 26.16 3.24
CA ALA A 173 4.31 25.92 4.53
C ALA A 173 3.13 24.91 4.41
N VAL A 174 2.22 25.10 3.46
CA VAL A 174 1.10 24.19 3.21
C VAL A 174 1.59 22.79 2.84
N LEU A 175 2.64 22.70 2.02
CA LEU A 175 3.27 21.43 1.66
C LEU A 175 3.81 20.69 2.89
N ALA A 176 4.58 21.39 3.73
CA ALA A 176 5.19 20.83 4.94
C ALA A 176 4.11 20.37 5.94
N LEU A 177 3.04 21.16 6.12
CA LEU A 177 1.91 20.80 6.98
C LEU A 177 1.15 19.58 6.46
N GLY A 178 0.95 19.48 5.14
CA GLY A 178 0.34 18.33 4.49
C GLY A 178 1.18 17.05 4.61
N ASP A 179 2.51 17.17 4.56
CA ASP A 179 3.42 16.05 4.80
C ASP A 179 3.40 15.61 6.27
N ALA A 180 3.37 16.56 7.21
CA ALA A 180 3.23 16.25 8.63
C ALA A 180 1.92 15.47 8.89
N LEU A 181 0.81 15.88 8.25
CA LEU A 181 -0.46 15.17 8.35
C LEU A 181 -0.37 13.76 7.75
N ALA A 182 0.21 13.60 6.56
CA ALA A 182 0.34 12.31 5.90
C ALA A 182 1.23 11.33 6.69
N VAL A 183 2.36 11.81 7.24
CA VAL A 183 3.28 10.98 8.04
C VAL A 183 2.68 10.60 9.39
N THR A 184 1.94 11.50 10.04
CA THR A 184 1.22 11.19 11.29
C THR A 184 0.14 10.11 11.03
N LEU A 185 -0.57 10.18 9.91
CA LEU A 185 -1.55 9.16 9.52
C LEU A 185 -0.89 7.82 9.20
N LEU A 186 0.27 7.81 8.53
CA LEU A 186 1.07 6.62 8.25
C LEU A 186 1.43 5.89 9.55
N ASP A 187 1.95 6.62 10.53
CA ASP A 187 2.35 6.08 11.83
C ASP A 187 1.14 5.54 12.60
N ALA A 188 0.06 6.33 12.69
CA ALA A 188 -1.18 5.94 13.37
C ALA A 188 -1.87 4.70 12.75
N ARG A 189 -1.68 4.45 11.44
CA ARG A 189 -2.17 3.27 10.73
C ARG A 189 -1.24 2.06 10.86
N GLY A 190 -0.05 2.21 11.41
CA GLY A 190 0.97 1.16 11.47
C GLY A 190 1.48 0.75 10.08
N PHE A 191 1.49 1.68 9.11
CA PHE A 191 1.91 1.43 7.73
C PHE A 191 3.41 1.11 7.68
N SER A 192 3.73 -0.11 7.27
CA SER A 192 5.10 -0.66 7.32
C SER A 192 5.91 -0.37 6.04
N ALA A 193 7.23 -0.60 6.11
CA ALA A 193 8.10 -0.57 4.94
C ALA A 193 7.69 -1.61 3.88
N ALA A 194 7.09 -2.73 4.29
CA ALA A 194 6.57 -3.74 3.37
C ALA A 194 5.32 -3.22 2.62
N ASP A 195 4.41 -2.52 3.31
CA ASP A 195 3.25 -1.88 2.69
C ASP A 195 3.69 -0.80 1.71
N PHE A 196 4.71 0.01 2.07
CA PHE A 196 5.29 1.01 1.17
C PHE A 196 5.83 0.39 -0.11
N ALA A 197 6.49 -0.77 0.01
CA ALA A 197 7.03 -1.52 -1.11
C ALA A 197 5.94 -2.01 -2.07
N LEU A 198 4.78 -2.45 -1.56
CA LEU A 198 3.62 -2.85 -2.38
C LEU A 198 3.06 -1.68 -3.19
N HIS A 199 3.04 -0.46 -2.61
CA HIS A 199 2.53 0.74 -3.28
C HIS A 199 3.54 1.34 -4.28
N HIS A 200 4.83 0.97 -4.21
CA HIS A 200 5.90 1.49 -5.05
C HIS A 200 6.71 0.39 -5.76
N PRO A 201 6.09 -0.46 -6.59
CA PRO A 201 6.75 -1.65 -7.15
C PRO A 201 7.99 -1.36 -8.04
N ARG A 202 8.19 -0.10 -8.45
CA ARG A 202 9.34 0.34 -9.24
C ARG A 202 10.39 1.15 -8.47
N GLY A 203 10.20 1.38 -7.16
CA GLY A 203 11.16 2.10 -6.31
C GLY A 203 12.44 1.29 -6.06
N GLN A 204 13.56 1.96 -5.73
CA GLN A 204 14.84 1.28 -5.45
C GLN A 204 14.83 0.45 -4.15
N LEU A 205 14.10 0.89 -3.11
CA LEU A 205 13.94 0.17 -1.84
C LEU A 205 13.15 -1.15 -1.97
N PRO A 206 12.07 -1.22 -2.78
CA PRO A 206 11.36 -2.46 -3.04
C PRO A 206 12.14 -3.46 -3.90
N ARG A 207 13.07 -3.00 -4.76
CA ARG A 207 13.80 -3.90 -5.66
C ARG A 207 14.62 -4.96 -4.94
N GLN A 208 15.14 -4.70 -3.76
CA GLN A 208 15.90 -5.71 -3.00
C GLN A 208 14.99 -6.61 -2.13
N ALA A 209 13.90 -6.09 -1.58
CA ALA A 209 12.99 -6.88 -0.74
C ALA A 209 11.89 -7.60 -1.55
N LEU A 210 11.31 -6.94 -2.57
CA LEU A 210 10.24 -7.51 -3.42
C LEU A 210 10.78 -8.31 -4.61
N ALA A 211 11.96 -7.99 -5.15
CA ALA A 211 12.56 -8.80 -6.20
C ALA A 211 12.87 -10.22 -5.69
N ASN A 212 13.17 -10.36 -4.40
CA ASN A 212 13.35 -11.68 -3.79
C ASN A 212 12.01 -12.36 -3.39
N GLN A 213 10.92 -11.62 -3.19
CA GLN A 213 9.63 -12.19 -2.78
C GLN A 213 8.64 -12.36 -3.95
N ALA A 214 8.53 -11.38 -4.84
CA ALA A 214 7.60 -11.43 -5.98
C ALA A 214 8.02 -12.41 -7.09
N LEU A 215 9.27 -12.88 -7.07
CA LEU A 215 9.83 -13.84 -8.04
C LEU A 215 10.23 -15.17 -7.39
N LEU A 216 9.84 -15.44 -6.13
CA LEU A 216 10.02 -16.75 -5.54
C LEU A 216 9.17 -17.78 -6.28
N HIS A 217 9.83 -18.78 -6.82
CA HIS A 217 9.16 -19.93 -7.42
C HIS A 217 8.94 -21.02 -6.36
N VAL A 218 8.04 -21.93 -6.66
CA VAL A 218 7.75 -23.07 -5.79
C VAL A 218 9.02 -23.87 -5.48
N ILE A 219 9.93 -24.00 -6.46
CA ILE A 219 11.21 -24.71 -6.29
C ILE A 219 12.10 -24.10 -5.20
N ASP A 220 12.00 -22.78 -4.95
CA ASP A 220 12.81 -22.05 -3.96
C ASP A 220 12.33 -22.28 -2.53
N VAL A 221 11.05 -22.70 -2.36
CA VAL A 221 10.40 -22.84 -1.05
C VAL A 221 9.93 -24.25 -0.72
N MET A 222 9.86 -25.14 -1.72
CA MET A 222 9.41 -26.52 -1.54
C MET A 222 10.45 -27.36 -0.81
N ARG A 223 9.99 -28.41 -0.14
CA ARG A 223 10.83 -29.50 0.33
C ARG A 223 11.18 -30.41 -0.82
N SER A 224 12.41 -30.89 -0.86
CA SER A 224 12.96 -31.69 -1.97
C SER A 224 13.71 -32.93 -1.47
N GLY A 225 14.01 -33.85 -2.35
CA GLY A 225 14.83 -35.01 -2.05
C GLY A 225 14.27 -35.91 -0.96
N ALA A 226 15.06 -36.14 0.10
CA ALA A 226 14.68 -36.98 1.25
C ALA A 226 13.60 -36.35 2.15
N ASP A 227 13.41 -35.05 2.07
CA ASP A 227 12.42 -34.33 2.89
C ASP A 227 11.00 -34.39 2.32
N ILE A 228 10.82 -34.97 1.13
CA ILE A 228 9.51 -35.19 0.54
C ILE A 228 8.85 -36.37 1.26
N PRO A 229 7.73 -36.20 2.00
CA PRO A 229 7.00 -37.31 2.58
C PRO A 229 6.25 -38.08 1.49
N LYS A 230 6.68 -39.30 1.22
CA LYS A 230 6.11 -40.14 0.16
C LYS A 230 6.06 -41.60 0.56
N ILE A 231 5.04 -42.32 0.10
CA ILE A 231 4.82 -43.71 0.39
C ILE A 231 4.15 -44.44 -0.79
N SER A 232 4.32 -45.74 -0.88
CA SER A 232 3.58 -46.58 -1.84
C SER A 232 2.10 -46.69 -1.46
N GLN A 233 1.19 -46.68 -2.46
CA GLN A 233 -0.23 -46.93 -2.23
C GLN A 233 -0.52 -48.29 -1.56
N ASN A 234 0.40 -49.23 -1.67
CA ASN A 234 0.29 -50.61 -1.08
C ASN A 234 0.79 -50.67 0.36
N ALA A 235 1.43 -49.61 0.87
CA ALA A 235 1.93 -49.57 2.25
C ALA A 235 0.78 -49.56 3.27
N MET A 236 1.05 -50.01 4.48
CA MET A 236 0.07 -49.99 5.55
C MET A 236 -0.20 -48.57 6.05
N LEU A 237 -1.42 -48.32 6.50
CA LEU A 237 -1.83 -47.01 7.00
C LEU A 237 -0.93 -46.51 8.14
N LYS A 238 -0.48 -47.42 9.05
CA LYS A 238 0.47 -47.08 10.12
C LYS A 238 1.80 -46.50 9.58
N GLU A 239 2.29 -47.00 8.44
CA GLU A 239 3.53 -46.54 7.83
C GLU A 239 3.34 -45.12 7.23
N ALA A 240 2.15 -44.89 6.65
CA ALA A 240 1.80 -43.56 6.15
C ALA A 240 1.71 -42.51 7.27
N ILE A 241 1.21 -42.87 8.44
CA ILE A 241 1.15 -42.01 9.63
C ILE A 241 2.57 -41.64 10.10
N VAL A 242 3.47 -42.62 10.14
CA VAL A 242 4.88 -42.43 10.53
C VAL A 242 5.56 -41.49 9.54
N GLU A 243 5.37 -41.72 8.23
CA GLU A 243 5.96 -40.90 7.18
C GLU A 243 5.42 -39.45 7.19
N MET A 244 4.13 -39.25 7.39
CA MET A 244 3.49 -37.94 7.54
C MET A 244 4.05 -37.19 8.75
N THR A 245 4.26 -37.88 9.88
CA THR A 245 4.86 -37.31 11.09
C THR A 245 6.33 -36.91 10.84
N ARG A 246 7.10 -37.79 10.15
CA ARG A 246 8.47 -37.48 9.75
C ARG A 246 8.56 -36.22 8.89
N GLY A 247 7.67 -36.11 7.90
CA GLY A 247 7.64 -35.01 6.94
C GLY A 247 7.21 -33.68 7.55
N ARG A 248 6.47 -33.63 8.66
CA ARG A 248 6.01 -32.42 9.38
C ARG A 248 5.31 -31.37 8.49
N ILE A 249 4.61 -31.82 7.43
CA ILE A 249 3.83 -30.92 6.57
C ILE A 249 2.32 -31.23 6.61
N GLY A 250 1.92 -32.22 7.44
CA GLY A 250 0.52 -32.66 7.56
C GLY A 250 0.01 -33.42 6.34
N MET A 251 0.91 -33.95 5.51
CA MET A 251 0.60 -34.68 4.28
C MET A 251 1.69 -35.71 3.98
N THR A 252 1.30 -36.84 3.34
CA THR A 252 2.20 -37.75 2.65
C THR A 252 1.71 -37.98 1.23
N ALA A 253 2.58 -37.82 0.24
CA ALA A 253 2.28 -38.15 -1.15
C ALA A 253 2.22 -39.66 -1.35
N VAL A 254 1.16 -40.18 -1.99
CA VAL A 254 0.96 -41.60 -2.25
C VAL A 254 1.28 -41.88 -3.71
N LEU A 255 2.19 -42.85 -3.93
CA LEU A 255 2.72 -43.21 -5.24
C LEU A 255 2.15 -44.57 -5.71
N ASP A 256 1.90 -44.66 -7.01
CA ASP A 256 1.56 -45.90 -7.69
C ASP A 256 2.80 -46.81 -7.90
N ALA A 257 2.60 -47.97 -8.52
CA ALA A 257 3.68 -48.92 -8.81
C ALA A 257 4.72 -48.38 -9.82
N ALA A 258 4.35 -47.34 -10.63
CA ALA A 258 5.22 -46.66 -11.56
C ALA A 258 5.96 -45.45 -10.92
N GLY A 259 5.76 -45.23 -9.60
CA GLY A 259 6.37 -44.08 -8.89
C GLY A 259 5.69 -42.73 -9.17
N ARG A 260 4.54 -42.71 -9.81
CA ARG A 260 3.76 -41.49 -10.08
C ARG A 260 2.79 -41.23 -8.92
N ILE A 261 2.54 -39.93 -8.70
CA ILE A 261 1.58 -39.55 -7.65
C ILE A 261 0.15 -39.98 -8.05
N CYS A 262 -0.50 -40.74 -7.20
CA CYS A 262 -1.87 -41.19 -7.38
C CYS A 262 -2.84 -40.69 -6.30
N GLY A 263 -2.30 -40.15 -5.20
CA GLY A 263 -3.08 -39.61 -4.09
C GLY A 263 -2.23 -38.87 -3.09
N VAL A 264 -2.89 -38.28 -2.10
CA VAL A 264 -2.29 -37.76 -0.86
C VAL A 264 -3.03 -38.30 0.34
N PHE A 265 -2.31 -38.46 1.43
CA PHE A 265 -2.88 -38.81 2.74
C PHE A 265 -2.55 -37.67 3.71
N THR A 266 -3.57 -37.05 4.26
CA THR A 266 -3.46 -35.83 5.10
C THR A 266 -3.98 -36.09 6.50
N ASP A 267 -3.74 -35.14 7.44
CA ASP A 267 -4.35 -35.18 8.80
C ASP A 267 -5.89 -35.22 8.73
N GLY A 268 -6.49 -34.61 7.72
CA GLY A 268 -7.93 -34.67 7.47
C GLY A 268 -8.39 -36.10 7.08
N ASP A 269 -7.61 -36.77 6.22
CA ASP A 269 -7.89 -38.14 5.81
C ASP A 269 -7.74 -39.08 6.98
N LEU A 270 -6.71 -38.93 7.80
CA LEU A 270 -6.50 -39.69 9.02
C LEU A 270 -7.69 -39.57 9.96
N ARG A 271 -8.15 -38.38 10.25
CA ARG A 271 -9.33 -38.16 11.11
C ARG A 271 -10.58 -38.84 10.56
N ARG A 272 -10.81 -38.76 9.25
CA ARG A 272 -11.94 -39.45 8.60
C ARG A 272 -11.81 -40.97 8.63
N ALA A 273 -10.59 -41.48 8.44
CA ALA A 273 -10.31 -42.93 8.50
C ALA A 273 -10.57 -43.48 9.91
N LEU A 274 -10.08 -42.83 10.96
CA LEU A 274 -10.27 -43.25 12.35
C LEU A 274 -11.73 -43.26 12.82
N GLN A 275 -12.63 -42.54 12.15
CA GLN A 275 -14.08 -42.65 12.44
C GLN A 275 -14.71 -43.96 11.96
N LYS A 276 -14.07 -44.66 11.02
CA LYS A 276 -14.61 -45.86 10.36
C LYS A 276 -13.78 -47.13 10.60
N ILE A 277 -12.55 -46.96 11.09
CA ILE A 277 -11.53 -47.99 11.16
C ILE A 277 -11.10 -48.15 12.63
N THR A 278 -11.17 -49.36 13.13
CA THR A 278 -10.72 -49.70 14.48
C THR A 278 -9.25 -50.17 14.51
N ASP A 279 -8.70 -50.66 13.40
CA ASP A 279 -7.32 -51.14 13.31
C ASP A 279 -6.59 -50.60 12.09
N VAL A 280 -5.70 -49.64 12.32
CA VAL A 280 -4.86 -48.99 11.30
C VAL A 280 -3.74 -49.89 10.75
N THR A 281 -3.51 -51.07 11.36
CA THR A 281 -2.44 -52.00 10.97
C THR A 281 -2.82 -52.91 9.81
N THR A 282 -4.12 -53.06 9.52
CA THR A 282 -4.65 -54.00 8.52
C THR A 282 -5.04 -53.35 7.20
N ILE A 283 -5.05 -52.01 7.14
CA ILE A 283 -5.55 -51.24 5.99
C ILE A 283 -4.40 -50.61 5.23
N ARG A 284 -4.49 -50.58 3.90
CA ARG A 284 -3.54 -49.95 3.03
C ARG A 284 -3.89 -48.44 2.86
N VAL A 285 -2.87 -47.57 2.77
CA VAL A 285 -3.08 -46.15 2.59
C VAL A 285 -3.85 -45.83 1.32
N GLY A 286 -3.69 -46.62 0.25
CA GLY A 286 -4.41 -46.47 -1.01
C GLY A 286 -5.94 -46.62 -0.91
N GLU A 287 -6.45 -47.22 0.18
CA GLU A 287 -7.89 -47.41 0.44
C GLU A 287 -8.55 -46.17 1.07
N VAL A 288 -7.73 -45.34 1.76
CA VAL A 288 -8.21 -44.19 2.56
C VAL A 288 -7.65 -42.86 2.11
N MET A 289 -6.75 -42.84 1.14
CA MET A 289 -6.15 -41.61 0.59
C MET A 289 -7.15 -40.75 -0.19
N SER A 290 -6.92 -39.48 -0.27
CA SER A 290 -7.55 -38.60 -1.25
C SER A 290 -6.89 -38.77 -2.63
N ARG A 291 -7.67 -39.21 -3.61
CA ARG A 291 -7.20 -39.44 -5.00
C ARG A 291 -7.16 -38.15 -5.80
N ASN A 292 -6.35 -38.14 -6.88
CA ASN A 292 -6.23 -37.01 -7.81
C ASN A 292 -5.95 -35.70 -7.07
N PRO A 293 -4.85 -35.60 -6.31
CA PRO A 293 -4.55 -34.42 -5.51
C PRO A 293 -4.29 -33.20 -6.42
N ARG A 294 -4.58 -32.03 -5.91
CA ARG A 294 -4.09 -30.81 -6.55
C ARG A 294 -2.59 -30.76 -6.44
N THR A 295 -1.95 -30.46 -7.54
CA THR A 295 -0.48 -30.37 -7.64
C THR A 295 -0.11 -29.01 -8.21
N ILE A 296 1.16 -28.60 -8.02
CA ILE A 296 1.71 -27.41 -8.60
C ILE A 296 3.06 -27.72 -9.27
N ARG A 297 3.48 -26.88 -10.20
CA ARG A 297 4.75 -27.02 -10.88
C ARG A 297 5.87 -26.34 -10.11
N PRO A 298 7.14 -26.84 -10.20
CA PRO A 298 8.26 -26.21 -9.49
C PRO A 298 8.60 -24.82 -10.04
N ASP A 299 8.32 -24.56 -11.31
CA ASP A 299 8.54 -23.27 -12.00
C ASP A 299 7.37 -22.28 -11.84
N ALA A 300 6.28 -22.66 -11.19
CA ALA A 300 5.19 -21.74 -10.82
C ALA A 300 5.66 -20.76 -9.73
N LEU A 301 5.04 -19.58 -9.68
CA LEU A 301 5.31 -18.63 -8.59
C LEU A 301 4.79 -19.17 -7.26
N ALA A 302 5.53 -18.91 -6.17
CA ALA A 302 5.09 -19.29 -4.82
C ALA A 302 3.74 -18.64 -4.44
N ALA A 303 3.45 -17.44 -4.96
CA ALA A 303 2.16 -16.77 -4.83
C ALA A 303 1.02 -17.55 -5.52
N GLU A 304 1.28 -18.23 -6.63
CA GLU A 304 0.29 -19.10 -7.28
C GLU A 304 -0.06 -20.31 -6.39
N ALA A 305 0.94 -20.84 -5.65
CA ALA A 305 0.68 -21.92 -4.69
C ALA A 305 -0.33 -21.49 -3.61
N VAL A 306 -0.22 -20.24 -3.11
CA VAL A 306 -1.19 -19.66 -2.16
C VAL A 306 -2.59 -19.64 -2.78
N GLN A 307 -2.73 -19.11 -3.98
CA GLN A 307 -4.02 -19.03 -4.69
C GLN A 307 -4.65 -20.42 -4.89
N VAL A 308 -3.85 -21.43 -5.28
CA VAL A 308 -4.33 -22.80 -5.44
C VAL A 308 -4.79 -23.37 -4.10
N MET A 309 -4.03 -23.13 -3.02
CA MET A 309 -4.39 -23.60 -1.67
C MET A 309 -5.69 -22.97 -1.18
N GLU A 310 -5.87 -21.65 -1.35
CA GLU A 310 -7.08 -20.93 -0.96
C GLU A 310 -8.30 -21.34 -1.79
N ALA A 311 -8.17 -21.36 -3.12
CA ALA A 311 -9.27 -21.72 -4.02
C ALA A 311 -9.80 -23.13 -3.79
N HIS A 312 -8.92 -24.07 -3.40
CA HIS A 312 -9.30 -25.46 -3.17
C HIS A 312 -9.41 -25.83 -1.69
N LYS A 313 -9.21 -24.88 -0.76
CA LYS A 313 -9.25 -25.07 0.70
C LYS A 313 -8.35 -26.21 1.17
N VAL A 314 -7.13 -26.26 0.62
CA VAL A 314 -6.09 -27.21 1.00
C VAL A 314 -4.88 -26.45 1.58
N ASN A 315 -4.18 -27.06 2.52
CA ASN A 315 -3.03 -26.44 3.18
C ASN A 315 -1.69 -27.01 2.71
N GLN A 316 -1.71 -27.99 1.81
CA GLN A 316 -0.53 -28.67 1.31
C GLN A 316 -0.69 -28.96 -0.18
N LEU A 317 0.43 -28.91 -0.91
CA LEU A 317 0.50 -29.25 -2.33
C LEU A 317 1.71 -30.14 -2.62
N PRO A 318 1.53 -31.27 -3.28
CA PRO A 318 2.61 -31.99 -3.97
C PRO A 318 3.10 -31.16 -5.16
N VAL A 319 4.40 -31.15 -5.38
CA VAL A 319 5.02 -30.50 -6.54
C VAL A 319 5.43 -31.54 -7.55
N VAL A 320 4.95 -31.37 -8.79
CA VAL A 320 5.23 -32.31 -9.89
C VAL A 320 5.89 -31.60 -11.07
N ASN A 321 6.83 -32.29 -11.70
CA ASN A 321 7.46 -31.76 -12.93
C ASN A 321 6.56 -31.95 -14.16
N ALA A 322 7.05 -31.55 -15.35
CA ALA A 322 6.33 -31.69 -16.61
C ALA A 322 6.00 -33.14 -17.00
N ARG A 323 6.70 -34.13 -16.40
CA ARG A 323 6.47 -35.58 -16.64
C ARG A 323 5.48 -36.17 -15.63
N GLY A 324 4.96 -35.36 -14.69
CA GLY A 324 4.07 -35.82 -13.60
C GLY A 324 4.81 -36.55 -12.47
N GLU A 325 6.13 -36.45 -12.42
CA GLU A 325 6.95 -37.04 -11.36
C GLU A 325 6.96 -36.11 -10.13
N LEU A 326 6.86 -36.69 -8.93
CA LEU A 326 6.92 -35.98 -7.67
C LEU A 326 8.35 -35.47 -7.41
N VAL A 327 8.54 -34.15 -7.42
CA VAL A 327 9.83 -33.47 -7.22
C VAL A 327 9.90 -32.65 -5.95
N GLY A 328 8.76 -32.43 -5.29
CA GLY A 328 8.69 -31.64 -4.04
C GLY A 328 7.35 -31.74 -3.36
N ALA A 329 7.28 -31.10 -2.22
CA ALA A 329 6.06 -30.87 -1.45
C ALA A 329 6.18 -29.55 -0.66
N LEU A 330 5.08 -28.84 -0.46
CA LEU A 330 5.06 -27.64 0.38
C LEU A 330 3.73 -27.50 1.11
N ASN A 331 3.74 -26.76 2.20
CA ASN A 331 2.54 -26.38 2.92
C ASN A 331 2.45 -24.85 3.11
N MET A 332 1.32 -24.37 3.64
CA MET A 332 1.08 -22.96 3.93
C MET A 332 2.16 -22.36 4.86
N HIS A 333 2.67 -23.16 5.81
CA HIS A 333 3.70 -22.68 6.74
C HIS A 333 5.07 -22.48 6.07
N ASP A 334 5.41 -23.28 5.06
CA ASP A 334 6.64 -23.08 4.26
C ASP A 334 6.55 -21.74 3.48
N LEU A 335 5.37 -21.39 2.95
CA LEU A 335 5.10 -20.12 2.28
C LEU A 335 5.14 -18.91 3.23
N LEU A 336 4.58 -19.05 4.44
CA LEU A 336 4.67 -18.05 5.52
C LEU A 336 6.13 -17.80 5.93
N ARG A 337 6.91 -18.88 6.12
CA ARG A 337 8.33 -18.77 6.49
C ARG A 337 9.15 -18.07 5.40
N ALA A 338 8.81 -18.31 4.14
CA ALA A 338 9.42 -17.65 2.99
C ALA A 338 8.90 -16.21 2.78
N LYS A 339 7.96 -15.74 3.62
CA LYS A 339 7.31 -14.42 3.54
C LYS A 339 6.62 -14.18 2.18
N VAL A 340 6.03 -15.22 1.60
CA VAL A 340 5.22 -15.11 0.38
C VAL A 340 3.85 -14.53 0.70
N ILE A 341 3.40 -14.73 1.93
CA ILE A 341 2.18 -14.19 2.55
C ILE A 341 2.49 -13.68 3.94
#